data_80f3d6344a959339b1a19320a9811190
#
_entry.id   80f3d6344a959339b1a19320a9811190
#
_cell.length_a   1.000
_cell.length_b   1.000
_cell.length_c   1.000
_cell.angle_alpha   90.00
_cell.angle_beta   90.00
_cell.angle_gamma   90.00
#
_symmetry.space_group_name_H-M   'P 1'
#
loop_
_entity.id
_entity.type
_entity.pdbx_description
1 polymer ?
#
loop_
_entity_poly.entity_id
_entity_poly.type
_entity_poly.pdbx_seq_one_letter_code
_entity_poly.pdbx_strand_id
1 'polypeptide(L)'
;FGYKLPNRFKVEWMQIPADAIKAATKVSDAFSSREQRKFWRRNETDPRFPAIGESSTVPEVVSSAYLAELTNKTRAKISRTASDKLREPRRGLDENNGFYVLPDNWDDIKLDYESLSSVLQNEFTLPLPEYGSIATWTQAGNANNVPVIGSALATNLGSLPLNFETLISSAKEFDENGLYRIQTGVSSPILETQDGGIVVFRITQSDPSRAPKNLDEVREEVTYDLGRIARWKTLQAESNLIEEFAREKGMLATSIEYGTTVNPPQPVSMVDTGVPTILDPATARPLMAQAIMQRLGVGDRISDMNTRFPSLKKNDPSVVQAIIDQATNLPLETPVADLSPEDRIFIVSSDENMALVLVRVTGTTPASGEFATDFSGGTSPILQTMLSVDELGGAIAISEAFSFETLAARHNFQRGRRNSDDDEDENSVNEVN
;
A
#
# COMPACT_ATOMS: atom_id res chain seq x y z
N PHE A 1 12.61 -15.47 -17.54
CA PHE A 1 12.13 -14.12 -17.25
C PHE A 1 11.49 -13.58 -18.53
N GLY A 2 10.23 -13.17 -18.46
CA GLY A 2 9.48 -12.63 -19.60
C GLY A 2 8.58 -11.49 -19.13
N TYR A 3 8.14 -10.70 -20.07
CA TYR A 3 7.15 -9.66 -19.79
C TYR A 3 5.84 -10.31 -19.33
N LYS A 4 5.22 -9.72 -18.33
CA LYS A 4 3.94 -10.16 -17.80
C LYS A 4 3.02 -8.94 -17.76
N LEU A 5 1.90 -9.03 -18.46
CA LEU A 5 0.88 -8.00 -18.37
C LEU A 5 0.26 -8.03 -16.96
N PRO A 6 0.16 -6.90 -16.27
CA PRO A 6 -0.51 -6.83 -14.97
C PRO A 6 -2.02 -7.03 -15.11
N ASN A 7 -2.72 -7.20 -13.98
CA ASN A 7 -4.18 -7.11 -13.94
C ASN A 7 -4.62 -5.76 -14.51
N ARG A 8 -5.54 -5.76 -15.46
CA ARG A 8 -6.06 -4.57 -16.15
C ARG A 8 -7.56 -4.58 -16.20
N PHE A 9 -8.15 -3.41 -16.15
CA PHE A 9 -9.59 -3.25 -16.18
C PHE A 9 -10.00 -2.03 -17.03
N LYS A 10 -11.28 -2.05 -17.43
CA LYS A 10 -12.00 -0.90 -17.94
C LYS A 10 -13.20 -0.66 -17.04
N VAL A 11 -13.59 0.59 -16.85
CA VAL A 11 -14.59 0.96 -15.85
C VAL A 11 -15.51 2.06 -16.37
N GLU A 12 -16.76 2.01 -15.94
CA GLU A 12 -17.73 3.09 -16.05
C GLU A 12 -18.25 3.45 -14.66
N TRP A 13 -18.66 4.70 -14.46
CA TRP A 13 -19.22 5.13 -13.18
C TRP A 13 -20.26 6.22 -13.35
N MET A 14 -21.09 6.36 -12.32
CA MET A 14 -22.02 7.47 -12.11
C MET A 14 -21.66 8.15 -10.80
N GLN A 15 -21.65 9.49 -10.80
CA GLN A 15 -21.37 10.32 -9.63
C GLN A 15 -22.55 11.25 -9.34
N ILE A 16 -22.89 11.41 -8.08
CA ILE A 16 -23.75 12.46 -7.56
C ILE A 16 -22.87 13.37 -6.69
N PRO A 17 -22.50 14.57 -7.16
CA PRO A 17 -21.67 15.50 -6.41
C PRO A 17 -22.30 15.91 -5.07
N ALA A 18 -21.47 16.18 -4.06
CA ALA A 18 -21.92 16.62 -2.75
C ALA A 18 -22.80 17.89 -2.81
N ASP A 19 -22.41 18.84 -3.69
CA ASP A 19 -23.15 20.08 -3.88
C ASP A 19 -24.55 19.83 -4.50
N ALA A 20 -24.69 18.82 -5.34
CA ALA A 20 -25.99 18.42 -5.88
C ALA A 20 -26.92 17.90 -4.78
N ILE A 21 -26.40 17.07 -3.88
CA ILE A 21 -27.13 16.55 -2.70
C ILE A 21 -27.54 17.70 -1.79
N LYS A 22 -26.62 18.62 -1.52
CA LYS A 22 -26.85 19.80 -0.69
C LYS A 22 -27.89 20.75 -1.31
N ALA A 23 -27.85 20.96 -2.62
CA ALA A 23 -28.83 21.77 -3.35
C ALA A 23 -30.22 21.13 -3.29
N ALA A 24 -30.35 19.84 -3.56
CA ALA A 24 -31.61 19.10 -3.45
C ALA A 24 -32.17 19.15 -2.01
N THR A 25 -31.29 19.04 -1.01
CA THR A 25 -31.69 19.15 0.40
C THR A 25 -32.25 20.52 0.74
N LYS A 26 -31.68 21.61 0.21
CA LYS A 26 -32.14 22.97 0.46
C LYS A 26 -33.56 23.25 -0.08
N VAL A 27 -33.90 22.63 -1.19
CA VAL A 27 -35.23 22.85 -1.80
C VAL A 27 -36.30 21.89 -1.28
N SER A 28 -35.91 20.93 -0.44
CA SER A 28 -36.85 19.97 0.16
C SER A 28 -37.71 20.60 1.25
N ASP A 29 -38.93 20.13 1.40
CA ASP A 29 -39.86 20.55 2.48
C ASP A 29 -39.26 20.30 3.89
N ALA A 30 -38.35 19.33 3.99
CA ALA A 30 -37.64 19.03 5.23
C ALA A 30 -36.72 20.17 5.71
N PHE A 31 -36.28 21.08 4.82
CA PHE A 31 -35.45 22.24 5.17
C PHE A 31 -36.29 23.51 5.45
N SER A 32 -37.61 23.37 5.69
CA SER A 32 -38.46 24.50 6.01
C SER A 32 -38.07 25.23 7.30
N SER A 33 -38.39 26.53 7.40
CA SER A 33 -38.15 27.34 8.61
C SER A 33 -38.76 26.74 9.89
N ARG A 34 -39.88 26.01 9.74
CA ARG A 34 -40.51 25.30 10.85
C ARG A 34 -39.65 24.19 11.38
N GLU A 35 -39.08 23.37 10.50
CA GLU A 35 -38.22 22.26 10.91
C GLU A 35 -36.86 22.73 11.45
N GLN A 36 -36.31 23.83 10.90
CA GLN A 36 -35.11 24.47 11.44
C GLN A 36 -35.35 24.98 12.89
N ARG A 37 -36.50 25.55 13.17
CA ARG A 37 -36.85 25.95 14.54
C ARG A 37 -37.02 24.77 15.47
N LYS A 38 -37.60 23.65 15.02
CA LYS A 38 -37.70 22.43 15.82
C LYS A 38 -36.31 21.86 16.10
N PHE A 39 -35.42 21.89 15.13
CA PHE A 39 -34.03 21.48 15.30
C PHE A 39 -33.34 22.35 16.36
N TRP A 40 -33.45 23.67 16.28
CA TRP A 40 -32.89 24.60 17.23
C TRP A 40 -33.40 24.32 18.68
N ARG A 41 -34.70 24.14 18.86
CA ARG A 41 -35.27 23.80 20.16
C ARG A 41 -34.76 22.48 20.73
N ARG A 42 -34.59 21.48 19.88
CA ARG A 42 -34.05 20.18 20.33
C ARG A 42 -32.59 20.23 20.75
N ASN A 43 -31.85 21.19 20.25
CA ASN A 43 -30.42 21.37 20.50
C ASN A 43 -30.15 22.68 21.27
N GLU A 44 -31.06 23.11 22.09
CA GLU A 44 -30.94 24.35 22.86
C GLU A 44 -29.74 24.38 23.81
N THR A 45 -29.28 23.22 24.25
CA THR A 45 -28.12 23.07 25.16
C THR A 45 -26.78 23.04 24.38
N ASP A 46 -26.80 23.07 23.05
CA ASP A 46 -25.56 23.08 22.27
C ASP A 46 -24.88 24.47 22.37
N PRO A 47 -23.65 24.56 22.90
CA PRO A 47 -22.97 25.82 23.11
C PRO A 47 -22.67 26.61 21.84
N ARG A 48 -22.77 25.97 20.67
CA ARG A 48 -22.60 26.62 19.37
C ARG A 48 -23.81 27.44 18.96
N PHE A 49 -24.96 27.21 19.56
CA PHE A 49 -26.20 27.85 19.16
C PHE A 49 -26.57 29.00 20.14
N PRO A 50 -27.01 30.15 19.63
CA PRO A 50 -27.47 31.20 20.48
C PRO A 50 -28.75 30.78 21.25
N ALA A 51 -28.97 31.38 22.42
CA ALA A 51 -30.17 31.11 23.18
C ALA A 51 -31.44 31.46 22.39
N ILE A 52 -32.50 30.68 22.59
CA ILE A 52 -33.76 30.89 21.92
C ILE A 52 -34.40 32.14 22.51
N GLY A 53 -34.41 33.23 21.73
CA GLY A 53 -35.06 34.46 22.06
C GLY A 53 -36.45 34.56 21.40
N GLU A 54 -37.12 35.70 21.63
CA GLU A 54 -38.44 36.01 21.01
C GLU A 54 -38.33 36.25 19.48
N SER A 55 -37.10 36.27 18.92
CA SER A 55 -36.87 36.43 17.49
C SER A 55 -37.48 35.31 16.67
N SER A 56 -38.22 35.68 15.64
CA SER A 56 -38.85 34.73 14.71
C SER A 56 -37.88 34.12 13.71
N THR A 57 -36.69 34.66 13.59
CA THR A 57 -35.70 34.27 12.58
C THR A 57 -34.72 33.23 13.13
N VAL A 58 -34.49 32.13 12.38
CA VAL A 58 -33.50 31.11 12.73
C VAL A 58 -32.10 31.67 12.44
N PRO A 59 -31.16 31.62 13.39
CA PRO A 59 -29.79 32.05 13.18
C PRO A 59 -29.11 31.21 12.07
N GLU A 60 -28.20 31.83 11.31
CA GLU A 60 -27.51 31.17 10.21
C GLU A 60 -26.68 29.94 10.66
N VAL A 61 -26.07 30.03 11.85
CA VAL A 61 -25.31 28.92 12.45
C VAL A 61 -26.21 27.69 12.66
N VAL A 62 -27.43 27.88 13.17
CA VAL A 62 -28.40 26.79 13.36
C VAL A 62 -28.88 26.25 12.02
N SER A 63 -29.20 27.16 11.10
CA SER A 63 -29.63 26.79 9.75
C SER A 63 -28.58 25.97 9.00
N SER A 64 -27.32 26.38 9.08
CA SER A 64 -26.18 25.67 8.48
C SER A 64 -25.92 24.30 9.12
N ALA A 65 -26.01 24.21 10.45
CA ALA A 65 -25.86 22.95 11.16
C ALA A 65 -27.00 21.97 10.80
N TYR A 66 -28.24 22.46 10.75
CA TYR A 66 -29.38 21.64 10.35
C TYR A 66 -29.27 21.18 8.89
N LEU A 67 -28.83 22.06 8.00
CA LEU A 67 -28.58 21.69 6.60
C LEU A 67 -27.56 20.60 6.49
N ALA A 68 -26.46 20.66 7.25
CA ALA A 68 -25.42 19.63 7.24
C ALA A 68 -25.96 18.27 7.72
N GLU A 69 -26.72 18.26 8.84
CA GLU A 69 -27.37 17.04 9.33
C GLU A 69 -28.36 16.46 8.31
N LEU A 70 -29.18 17.33 7.74
CA LEU A 70 -30.20 16.91 6.76
C LEU A 70 -29.56 16.41 5.46
N THR A 71 -28.47 17.04 5.00
CA THR A 71 -27.70 16.60 3.83
C THR A 71 -27.15 15.19 4.06
N ASN A 72 -26.59 14.89 5.25
CA ASN A 72 -26.11 13.55 5.58
C ASN A 72 -27.26 12.52 5.59
N LYS A 73 -28.43 12.88 6.10
CA LYS A 73 -29.62 12.01 6.07
C LYS A 73 -30.10 11.77 4.62
N THR A 74 -30.11 12.82 3.81
CA THR A 74 -30.50 12.75 2.38
C THR A 74 -29.49 11.87 1.62
N ARG A 75 -28.19 12.07 1.84
CA ARG A 75 -27.15 11.22 1.25
C ARG A 75 -27.36 9.74 1.59
N ALA A 76 -27.59 9.42 2.88
CA ALA A 76 -27.84 8.05 3.29
C ALA A 76 -29.11 7.44 2.63
N LYS A 77 -30.17 8.23 2.43
CA LYS A 77 -31.35 7.79 1.71
C LYS A 77 -31.07 7.52 0.24
N ILE A 78 -30.37 8.45 -0.44
CA ILE A 78 -29.97 8.29 -1.85
C ILE A 78 -29.11 7.02 -2.00
N SER A 79 -28.11 6.83 -1.15
CA SER A 79 -27.24 5.64 -1.16
C SER A 79 -28.05 4.36 -0.99
N ARG A 80 -29.04 4.36 -0.09
CA ARG A 80 -29.91 3.21 0.13
C ARG A 80 -30.80 2.91 -1.10
N THR A 81 -31.50 3.93 -1.62
CA THR A 81 -32.33 3.78 -2.82
C THR A 81 -31.49 3.29 -4.00
N ALA A 82 -30.32 3.89 -4.24
CA ALA A 82 -29.40 3.46 -5.30
C ALA A 82 -28.97 1.98 -5.11
N SER A 83 -28.56 1.60 -3.89
CA SER A 83 -28.19 0.22 -3.59
C SER A 83 -29.32 -0.77 -3.82
N ASP A 84 -30.54 -0.42 -3.40
CA ASP A 84 -31.70 -1.28 -3.57
C ASP A 84 -32.04 -1.48 -5.05
N LYS A 85 -31.98 -0.41 -5.84
CA LYS A 85 -32.21 -0.45 -7.29
C LYS A 85 -31.13 -1.26 -8.01
N LEU A 86 -29.87 -1.08 -7.67
CA LEU A 86 -28.78 -1.85 -8.24
C LEU A 86 -28.81 -3.35 -7.87
N ARG A 87 -29.51 -3.71 -6.81
CA ARG A 87 -29.69 -5.11 -6.40
C ARG A 87 -30.86 -5.79 -7.12
N GLU A 88 -31.85 -5.03 -7.61
CA GLU A 88 -33.05 -5.61 -8.26
C GLU A 88 -32.70 -6.60 -9.38
N PRO A 89 -31.81 -6.29 -10.35
CA PRO A 89 -31.47 -7.23 -11.43
C PRO A 89 -30.76 -8.51 -10.97
N ARG A 90 -30.13 -8.47 -9.77
CA ARG A 90 -29.38 -9.61 -9.22
C ARG A 90 -30.22 -10.54 -8.37
N ARG A 91 -31.47 -10.18 -8.09
CA ARG A 91 -32.36 -11.01 -7.26
C ARG A 91 -32.68 -12.31 -7.98
N GLY A 92 -32.39 -13.44 -7.31
CA GLY A 92 -32.67 -14.78 -7.84
C GLY A 92 -31.59 -15.33 -8.77
N LEU A 93 -30.47 -14.61 -8.97
CA LEU A 93 -29.31 -15.22 -9.62
C LEU A 93 -28.63 -16.21 -8.69
N ASP A 94 -28.16 -17.31 -9.26
CA ASP A 94 -27.33 -18.27 -8.56
C ASP A 94 -25.99 -17.65 -8.15
N GLU A 95 -25.46 -18.09 -7.03
CA GLU A 95 -24.13 -17.68 -6.55
C GLU A 95 -23.17 -18.88 -6.55
N ASN A 96 -21.93 -18.63 -7.01
CA ASN A 96 -20.84 -19.58 -6.91
C ASN A 96 -19.64 -18.89 -6.22
N ASN A 97 -19.18 -19.46 -5.11
CA ASN A 97 -18.10 -18.88 -4.27
C ASN A 97 -18.36 -17.41 -3.85
N GLY A 98 -19.65 -17.05 -3.69
CA GLY A 98 -20.06 -15.70 -3.32
C GLY A 98 -20.12 -14.68 -4.47
N PHE A 99 -19.91 -15.10 -5.71
CA PHE A 99 -20.08 -14.30 -6.91
C PHE A 99 -21.30 -14.75 -7.71
N TYR A 100 -21.95 -13.83 -8.38
CA TYR A 100 -23.13 -14.13 -9.17
C TYR A 100 -22.77 -14.91 -10.43
N VAL A 101 -23.60 -15.90 -10.79
CA VAL A 101 -23.57 -16.54 -12.09
C VAL A 101 -24.42 -15.68 -13.04
N LEU A 102 -23.74 -14.89 -13.87
CA LEU A 102 -24.43 -13.97 -14.78
C LEU A 102 -24.96 -14.73 -16.00
N PRO A 103 -26.23 -14.53 -16.39
CA PRO A 103 -26.78 -15.11 -17.60
C PRO A 103 -26.18 -14.46 -18.87
N ASP A 104 -26.26 -15.14 -20.01
CA ASP A 104 -25.68 -14.67 -21.27
C ASP A 104 -26.26 -13.31 -21.73
N ASN A 105 -27.50 -13.03 -21.36
CA ASN A 105 -28.19 -11.76 -21.65
C ASN A 105 -28.09 -10.74 -20.51
N TRP A 106 -27.05 -10.85 -19.66
CA TRP A 106 -26.88 -9.94 -18.53
C TRP A 106 -26.83 -8.46 -18.91
N ASP A 107 -26.23 -8.16 -20.05
CA ASP A 107 -26.14 -6.78 -20.55
C ASP A 107 -27.50 -6.13 -20.81
N ASP A 108 -28.52 -6.93 -21.14
CA ASP A 108 -29.91 -6.47 -21.34
C ASP A 108 -30.68 -6.34 -20.01
N ILE A 109 -30.28 -7.09 -18.98
CA ILE A 109 -30.97 -7.15 -17.68
C ILE A 109 -30.39 -6.17 -16.67
N LYS A 110 -29.08 -5.94 -16.72
CA LYS A 110 -28.40 -5.06 -15.77
C LYS A 110 -29.00 -3.64 -15.83
N LEU A 111 -29.21 -3.05 -14.65
CA LEU A 111 -29.65 -1.65 -14.60
C LEU A 111 -28.52 -0.75 -15.14
N ASP A 112 -28.83 0.04 -16.17
CA ASP A 112 -27.93 1.08 -16.66
C ASP A 112 -27.96 2.30 -15.71
N TYR A 113 -26.89 3.10 -15.75
CA TYR A 113 -26.77 4.24 -14.86
C TYR A 113 -27.69 5.41 -15.25
N GLU A 114 -28.13 5.48 -16.49
CA GLU A 114 -29.07 6.49 -16.98
C GLU A 114 -30.45 6.27 -16.39
N SER A 115 -30.93 5.01 -16.39
CA SER A 115 -32.17 4.60 -15.73
C SER A 115 -32.09 4.82 -14.21
N LEU A 116 -30.99 4.47 -13.56
CA LEU A 116 -30.79 4.75 -12.13
C LEU A 116 -30.84 6.24 -11.84
N SER A 117 -30.17 7.04 -12.65
CA SER A 117 -30.18 8.49 -12.55
C SER A 117 -31.61 9.06 -12.61
N SER A 118 -32.39 8.61 -13.58
CA SER A 118 -33.79 9.06 -13.74
C SER A 118 -34.64 8.77 -12.51
N VAL A 119 -34.44 7.60 -11.88
CA VAL A 119 -35.15 7.24 -10.65
C VAL A 119 -34.72 8.18 -9.50
N LEU A 120 -33.42 8.41 -9.32
CA LEU A 120 -32.89 9.24 -8.23
C LEU A 120 -33.27 10.72 -8.42
N GLN A 121 -33.27 11.23 -9.66
CA GLN A 121 -33.75 12.58 -9.97
C GLN A 121 -35.19 12.78 -9.57
N ASN A 122 -36.07 11.84 -9.97
CA ASN A 122 -37.48 11.94 -9.68
C ASN A 122 -37.79 11.85 -8.17
N GLU A 123 -37.08 10.99 -7.44
CA GLU A 123 -37.33 10.78 -6.00
C GLU A 123 -36.75 11.90 -5.12
N PHE A 124 -35.56 12.41 -5.47
CA PHE A 124 -34.83 13.35 -4.62
C PHE A 124 -34.68 14.76 -5.20
N THR A 125 -35.27 15.04 -6.36
CA THR A 125 -35.13 16.33 -7.05
C THR A 125 -33.65 16.70 -7.29
N LEU A 126 -32.84 15.71 -7.65
CA LEU A 126 -31.42 15.91 -7.92
C LEU A 126 -31.19 16.54 -9.29
N PRO A 127 -30.14 17.36 -9.47
CA PRO A 127 -29.65 17.65 -10.81
C PRO A 127 -29.15 16.38 -11.51
N LEU A 128 -28.89 16.47 -12.82
CA LEU A 128 -28.39 15.31 -13.58
C LEU A 128 -27.08 14.79 -12.98
N PRO A 129 -26.98 13.50 -12.59
CA PRO A 129 -25.74 12.90 -12.19
C PRO A 129 -24.69 12.95 -13.30
N GLU A 130 -23.43 12.93 -12.90
CA GLU A 130 -22.30 12.92 -13.82
C GLU A 130 -21.92 11.47 -14.14
N TYR A 131 -21.55 11.23 -15.40
CA TYR A 131 -21.10 9.93 -15.88
C TYR A 131 -19.65 10.01 -16.32
N GLY A 132 -18.92 8.92 -16.12
CA GLY A 132 -17.59 8.78 -16.65
C GLY A 132 -17.30 7.33 -17.04
N SER A 133 -16.36 7.18 -17.94
CA SER A 133 -15.86 5.86 -18.34
C SER A 133 -14.41 5.93 -18.78
N ILE A 134 -13.68 4.84 -18.57
CA ILE A 134 -12.37 4.63 -19.16
C ILE A 134 -12.46 3.42 -20.08
N ALA A 135 -12.37 3.69 -21.38
CA ALA A 135 -12.38 2.67 -22.43
C ALA A 135 -11.00 2.06 -22.71
N THR A 136 -9.92 2.68 -22.21
CA THR A 136 -8.55 2.17 -22.31
C THR A 136 -8.22 1.27 -21.14
N TRP A 137 -7.30 0.31 -21.36
CA TRP A 137 -6.85 -0.57 -20.30
C TRP A 137 -6.09 0.20 -19.21
N THR A 138 -6.58 0.14 -17.99
CA THR A 138 -5.92 0.69 -16.79
C THR A 138 -5.39 -0.45 -15.93
N GLN A 139 -4.16 -0.34 -15.45
CA GLN A 139 -3.58 -1.33 -14.54
C GLN A 139 -4.27 -1.24 -13.17
N ALA A 140 -4.55 -2.39 -12.54
CA ALA A 140 -5.20 -2.44 -11.23
C ALA A 140 -4.41 -1.70 -10.14
N GLY A 141 -3.07 -1.78 -10.13
CA GLY A 141 -2.23 -1.02 -9.21
C GLY A 141 -2.19 0.49 -9.44
N ASN A 142 -2.78 0.98 -10.53
CA ASN A 142 -2.91 2.41 -10.84
C ASN A 142 -4.36 2.89 -10.71
N ALA A 143 -5.24 2.10 -10.12
CA ALA A 143 -6.67 2.42 -10.00
C ALA A 143 -6.92 3.74 -9.26
N ASN A 144 -6.09 4.10 -8.28
CA ASN A 144 -6.19 5.38 -7.56
C ASN A 144 -6.01 6.62 -8.46
N ASN A 145 -5.43 6.47 -9.65
CA ASN A 145 -5.26 7.56 -10.59
C ASN A 145 -6.50 7.78 -11.50
N VAL A 146 -7.52 6.94 -11.37
CA VAL A 146 -8.77 7.12 -12.14
C VAL A 146 -9.49 8.37 -11.63
N PRO A 147 -9.84 9.31 -12.51
CA PRO A 147 -10.53 10.53 -12.12
C PRO A 147 -11.80 10.21 -11.33
N VAL A 148 -12.12 11.03 -10.34
CA VAL A 148 -13.32 10.94 -9.50
C VAL A 148 -13.34 9.71 -8.59
N ILE A 149 -13.33 8.50 -9.15
CA ILE A 149 -13.52 7.25 -8.38
C ILE A 149 -12.24 6.77 -7.70
N GLY A 150 -11.06 7.16 -8.19
CA GLY A 150 -9.77 6.71 -7.63
C GLY A 150 -9.56 7.11 -6.17
N SER A 151 -10.12 8.24 -5.75
CA SER A 151 -10.06 8.73 -4.37
C SER A 151 -11.30 8.39 -3.53
N ALA A 152 -12.31 7.73 -4.12
CA ALA A 152 -13.52 7.37 -3.42
C ALA A 152 -13.31 6.18 -2.48
N LEU A 153 -14.10 6.14 -1.40
CA LEU A 153 -13.99 5.16 -0.33
C LEU A 153 -15.29 4.39 -0.15
N ALA A 154 -15.20 3.08 0.04
CA ALA A 154 -16.31 2.26 0.48
C ALA A 154 -16.34 2.23 2.01
N THR A 155 -17.32 2.89 2.60
CA THR A 155 -17.45 3.03 4.06
C THR A 155 -18.27 1.91 4.72
N ASN A 156 -18.97 1.11 3.91
CA ASN A 156 -19.95 0.12 4.39
C ASN A 156 -19.54 -1.36 4.17
N LEU A 157 -18.29 -1.63 3.80
CA LEU A 157 -17.81 -2.99 3.47
C LEU A 157 -16.93 -3.64 4.55
N GLY A 158 -16.65 -2.95 5.64
CA GLY A 158 -15.79 -3.47 6.70
C GLY A 158 -15.68 -2.48 7.86
N SER A 159 -14.78 -2.78 8.79
CA SER A 159 -14.48 -1.89 9.94
C SER A 159 -13.67 -0.65 9.55
N LEU A 160 -12.97 -0.69 8.44
CA LEU A 160 -12.19 0.42 7.89
C LEU A 160 -12.69 0.76 6.48
N PRO A 161 -12.65 2.04 6.09
CA PRO A 161 -12.95 2.44 4.73
C PRO A 161 -11.98 1.81 3.73
N LEU A 162 -12.50 1.30 2.62
CA LEU A 162 -11.70 0.67 1.56
C LEU A 162 -11.55 1.62 0.39
N ASN A 163 -10.34 1.75 -0.13
CA ASN A 163 -10.09 2.53 -1.31
C ASN A 163 -10.46 1.77 -2.59
N PHE A 164 -10.59 2.52 -3.69
CA PHE A 164 -10.97 1.98 -4.99
C PHE A 164 -9.98 0.93 -5.51
N GLU A 165 -8.67 1.12 -5.31
CA GLU A 165 -7.64 0.17 -5.74
C GLU A 165 -7.80 -1.19 -5.05
N THR A 166 -8.08 -1.20 -3.74
CA THR A 166 -8.33 -2.44 -2.99
C THR A 166 -9.56 -3.17 -3.53
N LEU A 167 -10.63 -2.44 -3.85
CA LEU A 167 -11.83 -3.03 -4.44
C LEU A 167 -11.55 -3.64 -5.82
N ILE A 168 -10.85 -2.90 -6.70
CA ILE A 168 -10.50 -3.40 -8.03
C ILE A 168 -9.59 -4.63 -7.92
N SER A 169 -8.59 -4.59 -7.04
CA SER A 169 -7.67 -5.72 -6.86
C SER A 169 -8.34 -7.00 -6.35
N SER A 170 -9.48 -6.85 -5.64
CA SER A 170 -10.28 -7.96 -5.15
C SER A 170 -11.37 -8.44 -6.15
N ALA A 171 -11.37 -7.92 -7.39
CA ALA A 171 -12.30 -8.39 -8.40
C ALA A 171 -12.11 -9.89 -8.67
N LYS A 172 -13.22 -10.62 -8.85
CA LYS A 172 -13.27 -12.08 -9.08
C LYS A 172 -12.26 -12.55 -10.13
N GLU A 173 -12.11 -11.78 -11.18
CA GLU A 173 -11.27 -12.10 -12.32
C GLU A 173 -9.77 -11.95 -12.00
N PHE A 174 -9.42 -11.25 -10.92
CA PHE A 174 -8.06 -11.03 -10.45
C PHE A 174 -7.71 -11.86 -9.21
N ASP A 175 -8.71 -12.12 -8.37
CA ASP A 175 -8.60 -12.90 -7.14
C ASP A 175 -9.90 -13.67 -6.90
N GLU A 176 -9.92 -14.96 -7.23
CA GLU A 176 -11.08 -15.84 -7.05
C GLU A 176 -11.51 -15.99 -5.58
N ASN A 177 -10.61 -15.70 -4.65
CA ASN A 177 -10.85 -15.73 -3.21
C ASN A 177 -11.00 -14.32 -2.61
N GLY A 178 -11.20 -13.31 -3.46
CA GLY A 178 -11.30 -11.91 -3.05
C GLY A 178 -12.33 -11.69 -1.94
N LEU A 179 -11.93 -10.94 -0.90
CA LEU A 179 -12.78 -10.67 0.27
C LEU A 179 -14.03 -9.85 -0.08
N TYR A 180 -13.97 -9.09 -1.16
CA TYR A 180 -15.05 -8.19 -1.58
C TYR A 180 -15.66 -8.70 -2.88
N ARG A 181 -16.98 -8.75 -2.92
CA ARG A 181 -17.74 -9.30 -4.06
C ARG A 181 -17.80 -8.33 -5.24
N ILE A 182 -16.63 -8.00 -5.79
CA ILE A 182 -16.51 -7.20 -7.00
C ILE A 182 -16.38 -8.14 -8.19
N GLN A 183 -17.13 -7.88 -9.26
CA GLN A 183 -17.21 -8.75 -10.43
C GLN A 183 -17.48 -7.90 -11.67
N THR A 184 -16.86 -8.27 -12.79
CA THR A 184 -17.11 -7.62 -14.09
C THR A 184 -18.60 -7.68 -14.47
N GLY A 185 -19.13 -6.58 -14.99
CA GLY A 185 -20.53 -6.45 -15.36
C GLY A 185 -21.48 -6.15 -14.19
N VAL A 186 -21.04 -6.27 -12.96
CA VAL A 186 -21.85 -6.04 -11.75
C VAL A 186 -21.49 -4.70 -11.14
N SER A 187 -22.52 -3.92 -10.78
CA SER A 187 -22.30 -2.63 -10.11
C SER A 187 -21.71 -2.82 -8.73
N SER A 188 -20.76 -1.96 -8.40
CA SER A 188 -20.09 -1.92 -7.10
C SER A 188 -21.07 -1.60 -5.96
N PRO A 189 -20.66 -1.81 -4.70
CA PRO A 189 -21.21 -1.08 -3.56
C PRO A 189 -21.10 0.43 -3.77
N ILE A 190 -21.92 1.19 -3.05
CA ILE A 190 -21.83 2.65 -3.07
C ILE A 190 -20.54 3.11 -2.40
N LEU A 191 -19.83 4.01 -3.07
CA LEU A 191 -18.65 4.69 -2.57
C LEU A 191 -18.99 6.14 -2.20
N GLU A 192 -18.20 6.70 -1.29
CA GLU A 192 -18.26 8.12 -0.93
C GLU A 192 -16.99 8.82 -1.40
N THR A 193 -17.15 9.98 -2.04
CA THR A 193 -16.03 10.86 -2.38
C THR A 193 -15.59 11.66 -1.15
N GLN A 194 -14.37 12.21 -1.15
CA GLN A 194 -13.83 12.96 -0.02
C GLN A 194 -14.67 14.19 0.36
N ASP A 195 -15.34 14.80 -0.61
CA ASP A 195 -16.24 15.95 -0.42
C ASP A 195 -17.65 15.54 0.04
N GLY A 196 -17.95 14.23 0.13
CA GLY A 196 -19.23 13.68 0.55
C GLY A 196 -20.21 13.44 -0.58
N GLY A 197 -19.79 13.40 -1.82
CA GLY A 197 -20.56 12.90 -2.94
C GLY A 197 -20.73 11.38 -2.91
N ILE A 198 -21.53 10.86 -3.81
CA ILE A 198 -21.84 9.43 -3.98
C ILE A 198 -21.33 8.97 -5.34
N VAL A 199 -20.66 7.83 -5.38
CA VAL A 199 -20.20 7.20 -6.61
C VAL A 199 -20.57 5.72 -6.61
N VAL A 200 -20.96 5.22 -7.78
CA VAL A 200 -21.08 3.81 -8.07
C VAL A 200 -20.33 3.51 -9.37
N PHE A 201 -19.63 2.41 -9.42
CA PHE A 201 -18.88 1.99 -10.60
C PHE A 201 -19.24 0.58 -11.05
N ARG A 202 -18.84 0.24 -12.25
CA ARG A 202 -18.92 -1.11 -12.82
C ARG A 202 -17.69 -1.36 -13.67
N ILE A 203 -17.02 -2.48 -13.41
CA ILE A 203 -15.96 -2.98 -14.30
C ILE A 203 -16.67 -3.46 -15.57
N THR A 204 -16.34 -2.86 -16.71
CA THR A 204 -16.92 -3.24 -18.00
C THR A 204 -16.16 -4.38 -18.66
N GLN A 205 -14.85 -4.40 -18.46
CA GLN A 205 -13.97 -5.47 -18.93
C GLN A 205 -12.80 -5.66 -17.95
N SER A 206 -12.37 -6.89 -17.80
CA SER A 206 -11.21 -7.28 -17.00
C SER A 206 -10.27 -8.15 -17.83
N ASP A 207 -8.96 -7.98 -17.62
CA ASP A 207 -7.91 -8.81 -18.22
C ASP A 207 -6.93 -9.19 -17.09
N PRO A 208 -7.03 -10.44 -16.56
CA PRO A 208 -6.15 -10.89 -15.51
C PRO A 208 -4.69 -10.94 -15.96
N SER A 209 -3.80 -10.87 -14.98
CA SER A 209 -2.36 -10.88 -15.21
C SER A 209 -1.94 -12.15 -15.96
N ARG A 210 -1.32 -11.97 -17.11
CA ARG A 210 -0.92 -13.06 -18.02
C ARG A 210 0.36 -12.73 -18.80
N ALA A 211 0.95 -13.74 -19.40
CA ALA A 211 1.97 -13.52 -20.42
C ALA A 211 1.36 -12.82 -21.65
N PRO A 212 2.11 -11.93 -22.32
CA PRO A 212 1.64 -11.32 -23.56
C PRO A 212 1.46 -12.38 -24.66
N LYS A 213 0.40 -12.23 -25.44
CA LYS A 213 0.11 -13.14 -26.57
C LYS A 213 1.01 -12.88 -27.77
N ASN A 214 1.44 -11.64 -27.94
CA ASN A 214 2.32 -11.20 -29.02
C ASN A 214 3.18 -10.03 -28.56
N LEU A 215 4.16 -9.65 -29.38
CA LEU A 215 5.07 -8.55 -29.09
C LEU A 215 4.35 -7.19 -29.06
N ASP A 216 3.26 -7.02 -29.78
CA ASP A 216 2.58 -5.72 -29.89
C ASP A 216 2.01 -5.26 -28.54
N GLU A 217 1.59 -6.21 -27.69
CA GLU A 217 1.05 -5.90 -26.34
C GLU A 217 2.09 -5.31 -25.38
N VAL A 218 3.39 -5.54 -25.63
CA VAL A 218 4.52 -5.11 -24.79
C VAL A 218 5.61 -4.38 -25.57
N ARG A 219 5.32 -3.99 -26.82
CA ARG A 219 6.29 -3.38 -27.73
C ARG A 219 6.96 -2.13 -27.14
N GLU A 220 6.19 -1.28 -26.49
CA GLU A 220 6.70 -0.05 -25.88
C GLU A 220 7.67 -0.36 -24.73
N GLU A 221 7.31 -1.30 -23.86
CA GLU A 221 8.14 -1.74 -22.73
C GLU A 221 9.42 -2.41 -23.22
N VAL A 222 9.31 -3.31 -24.21
CA VAL A 222 10.47 -3.96 -24.82
C VAL A 222 11.39 -2.93 -25.48
N THR A 223 10.84 -1.98 -26.22
CA THR A 223 11.63 -0.94 -26.89
C THR A 223 12.33 -0.05 -25.87
N TYR A 224 11.63 0.31 -24.80
CA TYR A 224 12.21 1.07 -23.70
C TYR A 224 13.36 0.33 -23.02
N ASP A 225 13.17 -0.95 -22.72
CA ASP A 225 14.19 -1.78 -22.05
C ASP A 225 15.39 -2.04 -22.96
N LEU A 226 15.17 -2.31 -24.25
CA LEU A 226 16.26 -2.42 -25.24
C LEU A 226 17.06 -1.11 -25.33
N GLY A 227 16.37 0.02 -25.30
CA GLY A 227 17.02 1.33 -25.27
C GLY A 227 17.85 1.56 -23.99
N ARG A 228 17.36 1.06 -22.84
CA ARG A 228 18.13 1.08 -21.58
C ARG A 228 19.36 0.20 -21.64
N ILE A 229 19.21 -1.02 -22.13
CA ILE A 229 20.32 -1.97 -22.29
C ILE A 229 21.37 -1.42 -23.25
N ALA A 230 20.96 -0.82 -24.37
CA ALA A 230 21.88 -0.21 -25.31
C ALA A 230 22.70 0.93 -24.68
N ARG A 231 22.01 1.84 -23.95
CA ARG A 231 22.67 2.93 -23.21
C ARG A 231 23.60 2.40 -22.14
N TRP A 232 23.21 1.35 -21.43
CA TRP A 232 24.05 0.71 -20.41
C TRP A 232 25.34 0.15 -21.02
N LYS A 233 25.26 -0.56 -22.15
CA LYS A 233 26.43 -1.06 -22.86
C LYS A 233 27.36 0.05 -23.33
N THR A 234 26.81 1.16 -23.81
CA THR A 234 27.61 2.34 -24.19
C THR A 234 28.33 2.92 -22.95
N LEU A 235 27.61 3.09 -21.85
CA LEU A 235 28.17 3.60 -20.61
C LEU A 235 29.28 2.69 -20.05
N GLN A 236 29.09 1.37 -20.11
CA GLN A 236 30.14 0.39 -19.75
C GLN A 236 31.39 0.51 -20.63
N ALA A 237 31.19 0.72 -21.91
CA ALA A 237 32.34 0.89 -22.85
C ALA A 237 33.11 2.19 -22.59
N GLU A 238 32.45 3.22 -22.06
CA GLU A 238 33.04 4.51 -21.72
C GLU A 238 33.60 4.56 -20.30
N SER A 239 33.48 3.50 -19.50
CA SER A 239 33.86 3.50 -18.08
C SER A 239 35.32 3.93 -17.85
N ASN A 240 36.26 3.43 -18.67
CA ASN A 240 37.66 3.81 -18.53
C ASN A 240 37.91 5.30 -18.82
N LEU A 241 37.19 5.88 -19.79
CA LEU A 241 37.32 7.30 -20.13
C LEU A 241 36.78 8.17 -18.98
N ILE A 242 35.66 7.73 -18.37
CA ILE A 242 35.08 8.42 -17.21
C ILE A 242 36.03 8.36 -16.01
N GLU A 243 36.66 7.20 -15.81
CA GLU A 243 37.63 7.01 -14.73
C GLU A 243 38.88 7.87 -14.92
N GLU A 244 39.47 7.88 -16.11
CA GLU A 244 40.60 8.75 -16.45
C GLU A 244 40.24 10.24 -16.28
N PHE A 245 39.07 10.65 -16.76
CA PHE A 245 38.61 12.02 -16.59
C PHE A 245 38.47 12.38 -15.10
N ALA A 246 37.94 11.47 -14.29
CA ALA A 246 37.78 11.69 -12.85
C ALA A 246 39.14 11.76 -12.12
N ARG A 247 40.13 10.98 -12.55
CA ARG A 247 41.49 11.02 -12.03
C ARG A 247 42.20 12.33 -12.35
N GLU A 248 42.00 12.85 -13.58
CA GLU A 248 42.63 14.08 -14.05
C GLU A 248 41.95 15.34 -13.52
N LYS A 249 40.60 15.41 -13.63
CA LYS A 249 39.81 16.63 -13.34
C LYS A 249 39.14 16.62 -11.96
N GLY A 250 39.05 15.45 -11.31
CA GLY A 250 38.43 15.25 -10.01
C GLY A 250 36.93 15.00 -10.04
N MET A 251 36.39 14.53 -8.91
CA MET A 251 35.00 14.10 -8.77
C MET A 251 33.97 15.17 -9.12
N LEU A 252 34.23 16.42 -8.73
CA LEU A 252 33.29 17.52 -8.97
C LEU A 252 33.16 17.85 -10.47
N ALA A 253 34.30 17.93 -11.18
CA ALA A 253 34.30 18.17 -12.62
C ALA A 253 33.56 17.03 -13.36
N THR A 254 33.82 15.79 -12.97
CA THR A 254 33.15 14.62 -13.52
C THR A 254 31.64 14.64 -13.27
N SER A 255 31.22 15.05 -12.07
CA SER A 255 29.78 15.14 -11.77
C SER A 255 29.06 16.21 -12.62
N ILE A 256 29.73 17.31 -12.93
CA ILE A 256 29.18 18.37 -13.80
C ILE A 256 29.09 17.86 -15.23
N GLU A 257 30.16 17.24 -15.75
CA GLU A 257 30.24 16.75 -17.13
C GLU A 257 29.17 15.67 -17.41
N TYR A 258 28.99 14.74 -16.48
CA TYR A 258 28.05 13.62 -16.63
C TYR A 258 26.69 13.83 -15.97
N GLY A 259 26.40 15.06 -15.49
CA GLY A 259 25.11 15.42 -14.90
C GLY A 259 24.73 14.60 -13.65
N THR A 260 25.73 14.24 -12.84
CA THR A 260 25.55 13.46 -11.62
C THR A 260 25.80 14.31 -10.36
N THR A 261 25.59 13.73 -9.18
CA THR A 261 25.86 14.39 -7.90
C THR A 261 27.00 13.70 -7.16
N VAL A 262 27.85 14.50 -6.50
CA VAL A 262 28.87 13.98 -5.57
C VAL A 262 28.23 13.81 -4.19
N ASN A 263 28.20 12.59 -3.70
CA ASN A 263 27.73 12.31 -2.34
C ASN A 263 28.85 12.61 -1.33
N PRO A 264 28.52 13.03 -0.10
CA PRO A 264 29.49 13.15 0.96
C PRO A 264 30.14 11.77 1.26
N PRO A 265 31.38 11.76 1.80
CA PRO A 265 32.01 10.51 2.20
C PRO A 265 31.12 9.69 3.12
N GLN A 266 30.98 8.41 2.83
CA GLN A 266 30.19 7.47 3.63
C GLN A 266 31.07 6.29 4.05
N PRO A 267 30.91 5.76 5.27
CA PRO A 267 31.58 4.52 5.66
C PRO A 267 31.00 3.36 4.84
N VAL A 268 31.89 2.59 4.24
CA VAL A 268 31.55 1.36 3.51
C VAL A 268 32.17 0.22 4.31
N SER A 269 31.34 -0.64 4.85
CA SER A 269 31.80 -1.83 5.58
C SER A 269 30.93 -3.02 5.21
N MET A 270 31.55 -4.17 5.06
CA MET A 270 30.86 -5.45 5.12
C MET A 270 31.14 -6.05 6.50
N VAL A 271 30.26 -5.85 7.42
CA VAL A 271 30.20 -6.67 8.62
C VAL A 271 29.23 -7.79 8.28
N ASP A 272 29.75 -8.99 8.05
CA ASP A 272 28.92 -10.18 8.11
C ASP A 272 28.54 -10.31 9.61
N THR A 273 27.39 -9.78 9.94
CA THR A 273 26.92 -9.73 11.32
C THR A 273 26.56 -11.11 11.85
N GLY A 274 26.57 -12.14 10.96
CA GLY A 274 26.09 -13.49 11.34
C GLY A 274 24.70 -13.45 11.97
N VAL A 275 23.95 -12.33 11.77
CA VAL A 275 22.55 -12.22 12.23
C VAL A 275 21.81 -13.34 11.55
N PRO A 276 21.44 -14.39 12.32
CA PRO A 276 20.82 -15.56 11.71
C PRO A 276 19.55 -15.09 11.00
N THR A 277 19.24 -15.73 9.90
CA THR A 277 17.99 -15.65 9.13
C THR A 277 16.72 -15.81 9.98
N ILE A 278 16.84 -16.08 11.27
CA ILE A 278 15.79 -16.12 12.30
C ILE A 278 15.03 -14.79 12.43
N LEU A 279 15.62 -13.69 11.99
CA LEU A 279 14.96 -12.37 11.93
C LEU A 279 14.33 -12.09 10.55
N ASP A 280 14.12 -13.12 9.75
CA ASP A 280 13.30 -12.99 8.53
C ASP A 280 11.91 -12.47 8.93
N PRO A 281 11.51 -11.27 8.43
CA PRO A 281 10.20 -10.70 8.73
C PRO A 281 9.02 -11.60 8.37
N ALA A 282 9.25 -12.60 7.50
CA ALA A 282 8.23 -13.55 7.10
C ALA A 282 7.95 -14.63 8.17
N THR A 283 8.89 -14.90 9.07
CA THR A 283 8.79 -15.95 10.10
C THR A 283 8.63 -15.41 11.52
N ALA A 284 9.05 -14.17 11.80
CA ALA A 284 8.84 -13.52 13.10
C ALA A 284 7.47 -12.84 13.14
N ARG A 285 6.70 -13.04 14.21
CA ARG A 285 5.48 -12.27 14.45
C ARG A 285 5.84 -10.77 14.36
N PRO A 286 5.24 -9.99 13.48
CA PRO A 286 5.70 -8.63 13.13
C PRO A 286 5.89 -7.71 14.35
N LEU A 287 5.03 -7.85 15.36
CA LEU A 287 5.09 -7.06 16.60
C LEU A 287 6.28 -7.41 17.50
N MET A 288 6.72 -8.67 17.51
CA MET A 288 7.88 -9.10 18.30
C MET A 288 9.19 -8.70 17.62
N ALA A 289 9.27 -8.86 16.31
CA ALA A 289 10.43 -8.42 15.54
C ALA A 289 10.63 -6.89 15.67
N GLN A 290 9.56 -6.10 15.59
CA GLN A 290 9.62 -4.65 15.73
C GLN A 290 10.02 -4.22 17.16
N ALA A 291 9.49 -4.89 18.19
CA ALA A 291 9.86 -4.62 19.59
C ALA A 291 11.31 -5.01 19.90
N ILE A 292 11.80 -6.11 19.33
CA ILE A 292 13.19 -6.56 19.45
C ILE A 292 14.12 -5.59 18.72
N MET A 293 13.77 -5.20 17.50
CA MET A 293 14.52 -4.23 16.69
C MET A 293 14.60 -2.86 17.39
N GLN A 294 13.49 -2.36 17.95
CA GLN A 294 13.47 -1.12 18.72
C GLN A 294 14.30 -1.20 20.02
N ARG A 295 14.21 -2.31 20.76
CA ARG A 295 14.92 -2.49 22.03
C ARG A 295 16.43 -2.67 21.86
N LEU A 296 16.86 -3.24 20.74
CA LEU A 296 18.27 -3.43 20.40
C LEU A 296 18.89 -2.20 19.71
N GLY A 297 18.09 -1.21 19.34
CA GLY A 297 18.55 -0.07 18.52
C GLY A 297 19.09 -0.51 17.15
N VAL A 298 18.72 -1.71 16.71
CA VAL A 298 19.28 -2.36 15.53
C VAL A 298 18.61 -1.83 14.26
N GLY A 299 17.37 -1.31 14.36
CA GLY A 299 16.63 -0.77 13.21
C GLY A 299 17.40 0.32 12.47
N ASP A 300 17.96 1.27 13.20
CA ASP A 300 18.75 2.35 12.59
C ASP A 300 20.15 1.89 12.19
N ARG A 301 20.75 0.93 12.92
CA ARG A 301 22.11 0.44 12.67
C ARG A 301 22.20 -0.63 11.58
N ILE A 302 21.17 -1.45 11.38
CA ILE A 302 21.12 -2.37 10.23
C ILE A 302 20.93 -1.59 8.93
N SER A 303 20.23 -0.45 8.94
CA SER A 303 20.17 0.45 7.78
C SER A 303 21.53 1.10 7.50
N ASP A 304 22.34 1.36 8.54
CA ASP A 304 23.69 1.90 8.39
C ASP A 304 24.72 0.84 7.96
N MET A 305 24.49 -0.45 8.28
CA MET A 305 25.34 -1.57 7.83
C MET A 305 25.13 -1.94 6.38
N ASN A 306 23.94 -1.69 5.82
CA ASN A 306 23.70 -1.77 4.41
C ASN A 306 24.02 -0.41 3.79
N THR A 307 25.26 -0.20 3.38
CA THR A 307 25.67 1.02 2.68
C THR A 307 24.73 1.24 1.51
N ARG A 308 23.82 2.22 1.66
CA ARG A 308 22.92 2.62 0.59
C ARG A 308 23.56 3.76 -0.17
N PHE A 309 23.80 3.55 -1.43
CA PHE A 309 24.17 4.62 -2.32
C PHE A 309 22.90 5.36 -2.74
N PRO A 310 22.71 6.64 -2.37
CA PRO A 310 21.47 7.38 -2.65
C PRO A 310 21.12 7.43 -4.14
N SER A 311 22.13 7.30 -4.99
CA SER A 311 22.00 7.31 -6.45
C SER A 311 21.54 5.98 -7.04
N LEU A 312 21.61 4.88 -6.30
CA LEU A 312 21.17 3.57 -6.76
C LEU A 312 19.73 3.31 -6.33
N LYS A 313 18.89 2.90 -7.27
CA LYS A 313 17.48 2.57 -7.01
C LYS A 313 17.32 1.35 -6.10
N LYS A 314 18.23 0.38 -6.26
CA LYS A 314 18.27 -0.84 -5.48
C LYS A 314 19.62 -0.95 -4.77
N ASN A 315 19.58 -1.47 -3.55
CA ASN A 315 20.81 -1.82 -2.86
C ASN A 315 21.52 -2.96 -3.60
N ASP A 316 22.79 -2.78 -3.89
CA ASP A 316 23.61 -3.74 -4.63
C ASP A 316 24.82 -4.16 -3.80
N PRO A 317 24.75 -5.32 -3.11
CA PRO A 317 25.86 -5.82 -2.31
C PRO A 317 27.14 -6.06 -3.09
N SER A 318 27.03 -6.34 -4.40
CA SER A 318 28.22 -6.57 -5.24
C SER A 318 29.07 -5.31 -5.41
N VAL A 319 28.42 -4.14 -5.45
CA VAL A 319 29.10 -2.84 -5.47
C VAL A 319 29.86 -2.60 -4.18
N VAL A 320 29.25 -2.89 -3.02
CA VAL A 320 29.88 -2.76 -1.72
C VAL A 320 31.11 -3.67 -1.62
N GLN A 321 30.97 -4.94 -2.02
CA GLN A 321 32.07 -5.89 -2.03
C GLN A 321 33.21 -5.43 -2.92
N ALA A 322 32.93 -5.00 -4.15
CA ALA A 322 33.94 -4.53 -5.09
C ALA A 322 34.69 -3.29 -4.57
N ILE A 323 33.98 -2.38 -3.87
CA ILE A 323 34.64 -1.22 -3.23
C ILE A 323 35.60 -1.66 -2.13
N ILE A 324 35.21 -2.62 -1.29
CA ILE A 324 36.03 -3.15 -0.21
C ILE A 324 37.25 -3.88 -0.77
N ASP A 325 37.05 -4.73 -1.79
CA ASP A 325 38.13 -5.47 -2.42
C ASP A 325 39.18 -4.53 -3.05
N GLN A 326 38.75 -3.44 -3.68
CA GLN A 326 39.66 -2.41 -4.19
C GLN A 326 40.37 -1.65 -3.03
N ALA A 327 39.62 -1.29 -1.99
CA ALA A 327 40.17 -0.56 -0.87
C ALA A 327 41.20 -1.39 -0.05
N THR A 328 41.04 -2.72 0.03
CA THR A 328 42.01 -3.62 0.72
C THR A 328 43.33 -3.73 -0.01
N ASN A 329 43.38 -3.43 -1.32
CA ASN A 329 44.62 -3.42 -2.09
C ASN A 329 45.42 -2.13 -1.90
N LEU A 330 44.91 -1.13 -1.19
CA LEU A 330 45.65 0.11 -0.92
C LEU A 330 46.79 -0.11 0.08
N PRO A 331 47.94 0.58 -0.10
CA PRO A 331 49.04 0.47 0.85
C PRO A 331 48.66 1.01 2.22
N LEU A 332 48.73 0.17 3.24
CA LEU A 332 48.33 0.48 4.62
C LEU A 332 49.24 1.50 5.31
N GLU A 333 50.50 1.59 4.88
CA GLU A 333 51.52 2.45 5.50
C GLU A 333 51.42 3.91 5.02
N THR A 334 50.74 4.17 3.92
CA THR A 334 50.63 5.52 3.33
C THR A 334 49.24 6.07 3.63
N PRO A 335 49.11 7.28 4.20
CA PRO A 335 47.81 7.93 4.35
C PRO A 335 47.10 8.03 3.00
N VAL A 336 45.82 7.66 2.96
CA VAL A 336 45.01 7.65 1.70
C VAL A 336 45.03 9.02 1.03
N ALA A 337 45.15 10.11 1.79
CA ALA A 337 45.24 11.46 1.25
C ALA A 337 46.48 11.70 0.39
N ASP A 338 47.57 10.96 0.67
CA ASP A 338 48.87 11.10 0.01
C ASP A 338 49.04 10.13 -1.19
N LEU A 339 48.06 9.22 -1.38
CA LEU A 339 48.02 8.31 -2.52
C LEU A 339 47.67 9.05 -3.81
N SER A 340 48.17 8.51 -4.92
CA SER A 340 47.87 9.04 -6.24
C SER A 340 46.35 8.96 -6.56
N PRO A 341 45.82 9.82 -7.39
CA PRO A 341 44.44 9.66 -7.86
C PRO A 341 44.17 8.29 -8.53
N GLU A 342 45.18 7.71 -9.16
CA GLU A 342 45.12 6.40 -9.81
C GLU A 342 44.84 5.27 -8.83
N ASP A 343 45.36 5.36 -7.61
CA ASP A 343 45.19 4.35 -6.58
C ASP A 343 43.84 4.44 -5.87
N ARG A 344 43.27 5.65 -5.71
CA ARG A 344 42.10 5.91 -4.87
C ARG A 344 40.81 6.24 -5.61
N ILE A 345 40.87 6.40 -6.95
CA ILE A 345 39.68 6.66 -7.77
C ILE A 345 39.49 5.51 -8.75
N PHE A 346 38.35 4.87 -8.67
CA PHE A 346 37.99 3.76 -9.55
C PHE A 346 36.49 3.70 -9.79
N ILE A 347 36.08 2.94 -10.80
CA ILE A 347 34.68 2.72 -11.15
C ILE A 347 34.27 1.29 -10.79
N VAL A 348 33.10 1.15 -10.23
CA VAL A 348 32.43 -0.13 -10.01
C VAL A 348 31.12 -0.13 -10.81
N SER A 349 30.88 -1.21 -11.55
CA SER A 349 29.62 -1.38 -12.27
C SER A 349 28.56 -2.06 -11.42
N SER A 350 27.33 -1.54 -11.47
CA SER A 350 26.14 -2.17 -10.92
C SER A 350 25.25 -2.60 -12.08
N ASP A 351 25.31 -3.86 -12.44
CA ASP A 351 24.49 -4.42 -13.54
C ASP A 351 22.99 -4.41 -13.15
N GLU A 352 22.66 -4.66 -11.90
CA GLU A 352 21.29 -4.64 -11.41
C GLU A 352 20.62 -3.26 -11.54
N ASN A 353 21.40 -2.20 -11.31
CA ASN A 353 20.94 -0.82 -11.44
C ASN A 353 21.20 -0.22 -12.82
N MET A 354 21.98 -0.90 -13.69
CA MET A 354 22.51 -0.36 -14.95
C MET A 354 23.18 0.99 -14.71
N ALA A 355 24.10 1.04 -13.75
CA ALA A 355 24.75 2.26 -13.30
C ALA A 355 26.28 2.02 -13.09
N LEU A 356 27.08 3.03 -13.36
CA LEU A 356 28.48 3.08 -12.92
C LEU A 356 28.56 3.89 -11.63
N VAL A 357 29.27 3.35 -10.64
CA VAL A 357 29.54 4.02 -9.38
C VAL A 357 31.00 4.45 -9.39
N LEU A 358 31.24 5.74 -9.55
CA LEU A 358 32.55 6.33 -9.43
C LEU A 358 32.89 6.52 -7.95
N VAL A 359 33.93 5.90 -7.48
CA VAL A 359 34.34 5.86 -6.08
C VAL A 359 35.65 6.59 -5.91
N ARG A 360 35.74 7.43 -4.88
CA ARG A 360 36.98 7.99 -4.38
C ARG A 360 37.15 7.59 -2.91
N VAL A 361 38.14 6.77 -2.61
CA VAL A 361 38.50 6.43 -1.24
C VAL A 361 39.12 7.65 -0.56
N THR A 362 38.59 8.05 0.58
CA THR A 362 39.09 9.18 1.38
C THR A 362 39.77 8.75 2.65
N GLY A 363 39.59 7.51 3.08
CA GLY A 363 40.22 6.92 4.24
C GLY A 363 39.94 5.43 4.32
N THR A 364 40.79 4.70 4.95
CA THR A 364 40.64 3.29 5.30
C THR A 364 40.85 3.12 6.80
N THR A 365 40.01 2.27 7.40
CA THR A 365 40.19 1.86 8.80
C THR A 365 40.43 0.36 8.76
N PRO A 366 41.73 -0.08 8.76
CA PRO A 366 42.00 -1.49 8.80
C PRO A 366 41.51 -2.05 10.13
N ALA A 367 41.08 -3.30 10.12
CA ALA A 367 40.77 -4.04 11.34
C ALA A 367 42.08 -4.20 12.13
N SER A 368 42.44 -3.19 12.92
CA SER A 368 43.66 -3.18 13.74
C SER A 368 43.49 -4.05 14.96
N GLY A 369 44.62 -4.42 15.59
CA GLY A 369 44.62 -5.16 16.85
C GLY A 369 43.86 -4.46 17.98
N GLU A 370 43.69 -3.13 17.94
CA GLU A 370 42.83 -2.37 18.86
C GLU A 370 41.34 -2.71 18.66
N PHE A 371 40.89 -2.84 17.43
CA PHE A 371 39.52 -3.29 17.16
C PHE A 371 39.28 -4.72 17.64
N ALA A 372 40.29 -5.60 17.46
CA ALA A 372 40.22 -6.97 17.96
C ALA A 372 40.26 -7.02 19.50
N THR A 373 41.00 -6.12 20.16
CA THR A 373 41.06 -6.01 21.63
C THR A 373 39.78 -5.39 22.20
N ASP A 374 39.21 -4.40 21.56
CA ASP A 374 37.90 -3.86 21.95
C ASP A 374 36.78 -4.89 21.74
N PHE A 375 36.87 -5.69 20.69
CA PHE A 375 35.97 -6.78 20.44
C PHE A 375 36.11 -7.91 21.44
N SER A 376 37.36 -8.29 21.79
CA SER A 376 37.67 -9.35 22.77
C SER A 376 37.49 -8.91 24.23
N GLY A 377 37.55 -7.61 24.52
CA GLY A 377 37.39 -7.04 25.87
C GLY A 377 35.95 -7.03 26.40
N GLY A 378 34.98 -7.51 25.62
CA GLY A 378 33.57 -7.61 26.05
C GLY A 378 32.86 -6.27 26.23
N THR A 379 33.54 -5.16 25.91
CA THR A 379 33.00 -3.79 26.04
C THR A 379 32.44 -3.25 24.71
N SER A 380 32.68 -3.96 23.61
CA SER A 380 32.16 -3.55 22.30
C SER A 380 30.62 -3.61 22.26
N PRO A 381 29.93 -2.52 21.90
CA PRO A 381 28.48 -2.54 21.72
C PRO A 381 28.03 -3.60 20.69
N ILE A 382 28.89 -3.93 19.72
CA ILE A 382 28.65 -4.94 18.71
C ILE A 382 28.64 -6.34 19.34
N LEU A 383 29.61 -6.64 20.18
CA LEU A 383 29.68 -7.92 20.89
C LEU A 383 28.52 -8.11 21.85
N GLN A 384 28.16 -7.06 22.62
CA GLN A 384 26.98 -7.09 23.49
C GLN A 384 25.67 -7.29 22.68
N THR A 385 25.58 -6.70 21.51
CA THR A 385 24.43 -6.91 20.61
C THR A 385 24.41 -8.34 20.07
N MET A 386 25.54 -8.90 19.66
CA MET A 386 25.62 -10.28 19.19
C MET A 386 25.30 -11.28 20.30
N LEU A 387 25.83 -11.10 21.50
CA LEU A 387 25.52 -11.96 22.65
C LEU A 387 24.04 -11.88 23.04
N SER A 388 23.47 -10.68 23.05
CA SER A 388 22.04 -10.53 23.35
C SER A 388 21.12 -11.13 22.26
N VAL A 389 21.54 -11.12 21.00
CA VAL A 389 20.83 -11.80 19.90
C VAL A 389 20.92 -13.32 20.04
N ASP A 390 22.10 -13.83 20.43
CA ASP A 390 22.32 -15.26 20.65
C ASP A 390 21.50 -15.77 21.86
N GLU A 391 21.53 -15.01 22.98
CA GLU A 391 20.68 -15.30 24.14
C GLU A 391 19.18 -15.26 23.81
N LEU A 392 18.75 -14.30 22.97
CA LEU A 392 17.36 -14.18 22.54
C LEU A 392 16.96 -15.33 21.59
N GLY A 393 17.86 -15.70 20.67
CA GLY A 393 17.68 -16.86 19.79
C GLY A 393 17.53 -18.15 20.58
N GLY A 394 18.37 -18.33 21.62
CA GLY A 394 18.26 -19.44 22.56
C GLY A 394 16.92 -19.43 23.34
N ALA A 395 16.50 -18.26 23.83
CA ALA A 395 15.21 -18.12 24.55
C ALA A 395 13.99 -18.40 23.65
N ILE A 396 14.03 -17.98 22.39
CA ILE A 396 12.97 -18.25 21.41
C ILE A 396 12.93 -19.74 21.08
N ALA A 397 14.09 -20.38 20.83
CA ALA A 397 14.17 -21.80 20.55
C ALA A 397 13.69 -22.64 21.73
N ILE A 398 14.00 -22.23 22.96
CA ILE A 398 13.47 -22.86 24.18
C ILE A 398 11.94 -22.69 24.27
N SER A 399 11.43 -21.46 24.03
CA SER A 399 9.99 -21.18 24.06
C SER A 399 9.23 -21.98 23.03
N GLU A 400 9.77 -22.14 21.82
CA GLU A 400 9.16 -22.98 20.77
C GLU A 400 9.24 -24.47 21.12
N ALA A 401 10.37 -24.95 21.64
CA ALA A 401 10.53 -26.33 22.06
C ALA A 401 9.55 -26.73 23.18
N PHE A 402 9.16 -25.78 24.03
CA PHE A 402 8.19 -25.97 25.12
C PHE A 402 6.79 -25.42 24.77
N SER A 403 6.55 -24.99 23.53
CA SER A 403 5.18 -24.65 23.12
C SER A 403 4.24 -25.83 23.20
N PHE A 404 2.96 -25.60 23.55
CA PHE A 404 1.98 -26.67 23.65
C PHE A 404 1.88 -27.47 22.35
N GLU A 405 2.00 -26.82 21.20
CA GLU A 405 1.92 -27.45 19.87
C GLU A 405 3.11 -28.41 19.63
N THR A 406 4.32 -27.95 19.97
CA THR A 406 5.54 -28.79 19.84
C THR A 406 5.51 -29.96 20.81
N LEU A 407 5.08 -29.74 22.05
CA LEU A 407 4.94 -30.81 23.06
C LEU A 407 3.82 -31.78 22.70
N ALA A 408 2.68 -31.28 22.19
CA ALA A 408 1.58 -32.11 21.73
C ALA A 408 1.98 -32.99 20.54
N ALA A 409 2.72 -32.43 19.57
CA ALA A 409 3.26 -33.21 18.46
C ALA A 409 4.29 -34.24 18.89
N ARG A 410 5.19 -33.90 19.81
CA ARG A 410 6.25 -34.80 20.31
C ARG A 410 5.71 -35.94 21.16
N HIS A 411 4.61 -35.74 21.90
CA HIS A 411 4.04 -36.69 22.84
C HIS A 411 2.68 -37.25 22.37
N ASN A 412 2.27 -36.96 21.14
CA ASN A 412 0.99 -37.42 20.56
C ASN A 412 -0.25 -36.99 21.37
N PHE A 413 -0.20 -35.85 22.03
CA PHE A 413 -1.32 -35.31 22.80
C PHE A 413 -2.39 -34.76 21.85
N GLN A 414 -3.60 -35.34 21.94
CA GLN A 414 -4.78 -34.76 21.31
C GLN A 414 -5.58 -33.99 22.35
N ARG A 415 -5.94 -32.72 22.06
CA ARG A 415 -6.94 -32.01 22.86
C ARG A 415 -8.21 -32.78 22.86
N GLY A 416 -8.66 -33.26 24.03
CA GLY A 416 -9.97 -33.88 24.19
C GLY A 416 -11.03 -32.90 23.62
N ARG A 417 -11.83 -33.39 22.65
CA ARG A 417 -13.04 -32.67 22.27
C ARG A 417 -13.92 -32.64 23.51
N ARG A 418 -14.28 -31.46 23.99
CA ARG A 418 -15.43 -31.29 24.89
C ARG A 418 -16.63 -31.78 24.08
N ASN A 419 -17.22 -32.90 24.46
CA ASN A 419 -18.49 -33.30 23.89
C ASN A 419 -19.49 -32.20 24.29
N SER A 420 -20.07 -31.55 23.29
CA SER A 420 -21.17 -30.60 23.42
C SER A 420 -22.53 -31.29 23.58
N ASP A 421 -22.52 -32.60 23.90
CA ASP A 421 -23.75 -33.41 23.93
C ASP A 421 -24.38 -33.51 25.33
N ASP A 422 -23.85 -32.84 26.35
CA ASP A 422 -24.39 -32.91 27.73
C ASP A 422 -25.37 -31.76 28.10
N ASP A 423 -25.74 -30.87 27.18
CA ASP A 423 -26.64 -29.73 27.48
C ASP A 423 -28.09 -29.90 26.91
N GLU A 424 -28.49 -31.03 26.36
CA GLU A 424 -29.85 -31.23 25.81
C GLU A 424 -30.86 -31.98 26.72
N ASP A 425 -30.50 -32.42 27.93
CA ASP A 425 -31.41 -33.25 28.76
C ASP A 425 -32.02 -32.54 30.02
N GLU A 426 -31.91 -31.21 30.18
CA GLU A 426 -32.51 -30.54 31.36
C GLU A 426 -33.80 -29.72 31.07
N ASN A 427 -34.45 -29.88 29.93
CA ASN A 427 -35.71 -29.13 29.68
C ASN A 427 -36.94 -29.97 29.37
N SER A 428 -37.04 -31.21 29.90
CA SER A 428 -38.26 -32.03 29.76
C SER A 428 -38.84 -32.59 31.07
N VAL A 429 -38.94 -31.76 32.11
CA VAL A 429 -39.84 -32.07 33.26
C VAL A 429 -40.38 -30.75 33.79
N ASN A 430 -41.51 -30.29 33.28
CA ASN A 430 -42.52 -29.49 34.01
C ASN A 430 -43.72 -29.14 33.10
N GLU A 431 -44.46 -30.14 32.70
CA GLU A 431 -45.88 -29.99 32.36
C GLU A 431 -46.62 -31.26 32.84
N VAL A 432 -47.03 -31.28 34.07
CA VAL A 432 -48.26 -31.91 34.58
C VAL A 432 -48.55 -31.37 35.99
N ASN A 433 -49.44 -30.42 36.10
CA ASN A 433 -50.58 -30.26 36.96
C ASN A 433 -50.97 -28.75 37.04
#